data_100a10c1844a12c7a3904c3946fe693c
#
_entry.id   100a10c1844a12c7a3904c3946fe693c
#
_cell.length_a   1.000
_cell.length_b   1.000
_cell.length_c   1.000
_cell.angle_alpha   90.00
_cell.angle_beta   90.00
_cell.angle_gamma   90.00
#
_symmetry.space_group_name_H-M   'P 1'
#
loop_
_entity.id
_entity.type
_entity.pdbx_description
1 polymer ?
#
loop_
_entity_poly.entity_id
_entity_poly.type
_entity_poly.pdbx_seq_one_letter_code
_entity_poly.pdbx_strand_id
1 'polypeptide(L)'
;CAGFPELTYLTSDAAGHVAIAEYLRALYARYGITLTVTAQDMQTFLTSRAAGGYSVTRCSFSADLDDPMPFLSLWASGAGSNFVALGRGAHMDYAGYTVTIDGRTKDGCTWAESYDALLYRIASSSDTAERYALMHQAETLLMQTGAVCPLYWYTDQYLCNAHVQGLLS
;
A
#
# COMPACT_ATOMS: atom_id res chain seq x y z
N CYS A 1 -23.78 2.81 10.46
CA CYS A 1 -23.49 3.62 9.25
C CYS A 1 -24.67 3.51 8.27
N ALA A 2 -25.84 4.07 8.63
CA ALA A 2 -27.00 4.06 7.74
C ALA A 2 -26.66 4.77 6.42
N GLY A 3 -26.93 4.10 5.27
CA GLY A 3 -26.64 4.64 3.95
C GLY A 3 -25.19 4.47 3.45
N PHE A 4 -24.36 3.74 4.20
CA PHE A 4 -23.03 3.39 3.68
C PHE A 4 -23.19 2.40 2.51
N PRO A 5 -22.48 2.59 1.37
CA PRO A 5 -22.60 1.68 0.23
C PRO A 5 -22.08 0.29 0.57
N GLU A 6 -22.56 -0.72 -0.15
CA GLU A 6 -21.99 -2.06 -0.08
C GLU A 6 -20.56 -2.03 -0.64
N LEU A 7 -19.64 -2.66 0.08
CA LEU A 7 -18.24 -2.80 -0.32
C LEU A 7 -17.96 -4.20 -0.85
N THR A 8 -17.13 -4.29 -1.87
CA THR A 8 -16.61 -5.56 -2.39
C THR A 8 -15.17 -5.75 -1.95
N TYR A 9 -14.87 -6.89 -1.30
CA TYR A 9 -13.51 -7.29 -0.94
C TYR A 9 -13.01 -8.38 -1.88
N LEU A 10 -12.03 -8.06 -2.70
CA LEU A 10 -11.42 -8.98 -3.64
C LEU A 10 -10.19 -9.67 -3.01
N THR A 11 -10.15 -11.00 -3.03
CA THR A 11 -9.04 -11.79 -2.48
C THR A 11 -8.77 -13.04 -3.31
N SER A 12 -7.62 -13.69 -3.08
CA SER A 12 -7.41 -15.05 -3.58
C SER A 12 -8.14 -16.07 -2.72
N ASP A 13 -8.36 -17.26 -3.28
CA ASP A 13 -9.06 -18.41 -2.64
C ASP A 13 -8.23 -19.17 -1.61
N ALA A 14 -6.97 -18.77 -1.37
CA ALA A 14 -6.15 -19.35 -0.33
C ALA A 14 -6.83 -19.25 1.04
N ALA A 15 -6.92 -20.34 1.78
CA ALA A 15 -7.69 -20.44 3.01
C ALA A 15 -7.38 -19.35 4.05
N GLY A 16 -6.10 -18.98 4.23
CA GLY A 16 -5.70 -17.91 5.13
C GLY A 16 -6.19 -16.53 4.68
N HIS A 17 -6.22 -16.28 3.38
CA HIS A 17 -6.70 -15.01 2.81
C HIS A 17 -8.22 -14.88 2.94
N VAL A 18 -8.94 -15.97 2.69
CA VAL A 18 -10.40 -16.04 2.87
C VAL A 18 -10.75 -15.84 4.35
N ALA A 19 -10.02 -16.48 5.26
CA ALA A 19 -10.27 -16.33 6.70
C ALA A 19 -10.13 -14.87 7.18
N ILE A 20 -9.12 -14.14 6.68
CA ILE A 20 -8.95 -12.70 6.97
C ILE A 20 -10.11 -11.89 6.38
N ALA A 21 -10.50 -12.15 5.14
CA ALA A 21 -11.62 -11.46 4.50
C ALA A 21 -12.94 -11.66 5.27
N GLU A 22 -13.21 -12.89 5.71
CA GLU A 22 -14.39 -13.21 6.52
C GLU A 22 -14.35 -12.55 7.91
N TYR A 23 -13.17 -12.50 8.53
CA TYR A 23 -13.00 -11.76 9.78
C TYR A 23 -13.32 -10.28 9.60
N LEU A 24 -12.78 -9.65 8.55
CA LEU A 24 -13.07 -8.24 8.22
C LEU A 24 -14.56 -8.05 7.91
N ARG A 25 -15.19 -8.96 7.15
CA ARG A 25 -16.62 -8.92 6.88
C ARG A 25 -17.43 -8.90 8.17
N ALA A 26 -17.11 -9.79 9.11
CA ALA A 26 -17.78 -9.84 10.40
C ALA A 26 -17.53 -8.58 11.25
N LEU A 27 -16.32 -8.02 11.17
CA LEU A 27 -15.97 -6.77 11.88
C LEU A 27 -16.77 -5.58 11.33
N TYR A 28 -16.79 -5.41 10.01
CA TYR A 28 -17.52 -4.31 9.34
C TYR A 28 -19.04 -4.39 9.59
N ALA A 29 -19.60 -5.61 9.60
CA ALA A 29 -21.03 -5.82 9.90
C ALA A 29 -21.43 -5.27 11.27
N ARG A 30 -20.53 -5.27 12.27
CA ARG A 30 -20.79 -4.68 13.60
C ARG A 30 -21.02 -3.16 13.55
N TYR A 31 -20.55 -2.52 12.51
CA TYR A 31 -20.74 -1.08 12.26
C TYR A 31 -21.84 -0.80 11.23
N GLY A 32 -22.59 -1.84 10.82
CA GLY A 32 -23.64 -1.72 9.82
C GLY A 32 -23.13 -1.51 8.39
N ILE A 33 -21.91 -1.95 8.10
CA ILE A 33 -21.29 -1.89 6.77
C ILE A 33 -21.33 -3.29 6.16
N THR A 34 -21.91 -3.41 4.96
CA THR A 34 -21.93 -4.67 4.19
C THR A 34 -20.64 -4.81 3.40
N LEU A 35 -19.92 -5.92 3.64
CA LEU A 35 -18.72 -6.28 2.90
C LEU A 35 -18.97 -7.62 2.21
N THR A 36 -18.99 -7.63 0.88
CA THR A 36 -19.13 -8.85 0.07
C THR A 36 -17.76 -9.37 -0.35
N VAL A 37 -17.44 -10.59 0.06
CA VAL A 37 -16.15 -11.23 -0.24
C VAL A 37 -16.21 -11.95 -1.58
N THR A 38 -15.29 -11.62 -2.49
CA THR A 38 -15.06 -12.31 -3.77
C THR A 38 -13.71 -12.99 -3.74
N ALA A 39 -13.71 -14.31 -3.57
CA ALA A 39 -12.50 -15.13 -3.60
C ALA A 39 -12.32 -15.76 -4.98
N GLN A 40 -11.12 -15.69 -5.53
CA GLN A 40 -10.77 -16.20 -6.86
C GLN A 40 -9.47 -17.00 -6.80
N ASP A 41 -9.25 -17.90 -7.75
CA ASP A 41 -7.91 -18.48 -7.92
C ASP A 41 -6.87 -17.40 -8.15
N MET A 42 -5.60 -17.69 -7.85
CA MET A 42 -4.54 -16.68 -7.84
C MET A 42 -4.39 -15.95 -9.18
N GLN A 43 -4.49 -16.65 -10.31
CA GLN A 43 -4.33 -16.04 -11.63
C GLN A 43 -5.48 -15.07 -11.94
N THR A 44 -6.70 -15.50 -11.71
CA THR A 44 -7.92 -14.68 -11.88
C THR A 44 -7.90 -13.49 -10.94
N PHE A 45 -7.51 -13.70 -9.67
CA PHE A 45 -7.36 -12.65 -8.68
C PHE A 45 -6.40 -11.56 -9.13
N LEU A 46 -5.20 -11.91 -9.62
CA LEU A 46 -4.21 -10.94 -10.10
C LEU A 46 -4.74 -10.13 -11.28
N THR A 47 -5.43 -10.78 -12.21
CA THR A 47 -6.05 -10.13 -13.37
C THR A 47 -7.16 -9.18 -12.95
N SER A 48 -8.07 -9.62 -12.08
CA SER A 48 -9.19 -8.82 -11.57
C SER A 48 -8.68 -7.63 -10.75
N ARG A 49 -7.63 -7.82 -9.94
CA ARG A 49 -7.00 -6.74 -9.18
C ARG A 49 -6.41 -5.68 -10.09
N ALA A 50 -5.73 -6.06 -11.16
CA ALA A 50 -5.16 -5.13 -12.14
C ALA A 50 -6.25 -4.37 -12.92
N ALA A 51 -7.38 -5.00 -13.18
CA ALA A 51 -8.52 -4.38 -13.89
C ALA A 51 -9.33 -3.41 -13.00
N GLY A 52 -9.23 -3.52 -11.68
CA GLY A 52 -10.08 -2.77 -10.76
C GLY A 52 -11.47 -3.41 -10.59
N GLY A 53 -12.46 -2.63 -10.16
CA GLY A 53 -13.83 -3.14 -9.97
C GLY A 53 -14.09 -3.73 -8.59
N TYR A 54 -13.33 -3.32 -7.58
CA TYR A 54 -13.51 -3.65 -6.16
C TYR A 54 -13.44 -2.40 -5.29
N SER A 55 -14.00 -2.49 -4.09
CA SER A 55 -13.87 -1.42 -3.09
C SER A 55 -12.59 -1.60 -2.26
N VAL A 56 -12.27 -2.84 -1.92
CA VAL A 56 -11.10 -3.22 -1.13
C VAL A 56 -10.46 -4.46 -1.76
N THR A 57 -9.15 -4.50 -1.78
CA THR A 57 -8.41 -5.69 -2.23
C THR A 57 -7.23 -5.99 -1.32
N ARG A 58 -6.91 -7.27 -1.22
CA ARG A 58 -5.68 -7.71 -0.57
C ARG A 58 -4.46 -7.40 -1.43
N CYS A 59 -3.41 -6.91 -0.78
CA CYS A 59 -2.08 -6.82 -1.37
C CYS A 59 -1.03 -7.37 -0.40
N SER A 60 0.04 -7.92 -0.91
CA SER A 60 1.25 -8.25 -0.16
C SER A 60 2.46 -7.87 -0.99
N PHE A 61 3.51 -7.46 -0.33
CA PHE A 61 4.75 -7.08 -0.95
C PHE A 61 5.93 -7.52 -0.09
N SER A 62 6.98 -8.02 -0.74
CA SER A 62 8.28 -8.29 -0.14
C SER A 62 9.31 -7.43 -0.84
N ALA A 63 10.10 -6.69 -0.09
CA ALA A 63 11.19 -5.91 -0.65
C ALA A 63 12.40 -6.80 -0.96
N ASP A 64 13.09 -6.51 -2.05
CA ASP A 64 14.34 -7.18 -2.43
C ASP A 64 15.57 -6.55 -1.75
N LEU A 65 15.37 -5.41 -1.08
CA LEU A 65 16.39 -4.64 -0.40
C LEU A 65 15.97 -4.36 1.04
N ASP A 66 16.93 -4.32 1.95
CA ASP A 66 16.73 -3.88 3.34
C ASP A 66 16.66 -2.34 3.41
N ASP A 67 15.63 -1.79 2.79
CA ASP A 67 15.35 -0.35 2.71
C ASP A 67 13.82 -0.14 2.65
N PRO A 68 13.25 0.86 3.33
CA PRO A 68 11.82 1.16 3.25
C PRO A 68 11.36 1.69 1.88
N MET A 69 12.26 2.25 1.07
CA MET A 69 11.92 2.88 -0.21
C MET A 69 11.12 1.97 -1.17
N PRO A 70 11.42 0.66 -1.32
CA PRO A 70 10.62 -0.23 -2.15
C PRO A 70 9.14 -0.25 -1.78
N PHE A 71 8.80 -0.19 -0.49
CA PHE A 71 7.41 -0.17 -0.03
C PHE A 71 6.70 1.16 -0.37
N LEU A 72 7.41 2.27 -0.28
CA LEU A 72 6.87 3.59 -0.61
C LEU A 72 6.70 3.76 -2.12
N SER A 73 7.66 3.31 -2.91
CA SER A 73 7.64 3.46 -4.37
C SER A 73 6.49 2.72 -5.07
N LEU A 74 5.87 1.72 -4.40
CA LEU A 74 4.67 1.05 -4.91
C LEU A 74 3.52 2.02 -5.22
N TRP A 75 3.45 3.13 -4.49
CA TRP A 75 2.34 4.07 -4.50
C TRP A 75 2.63 5.34 -5.30
N ALA A 76 3.80 5.43 -5.96
CA ALA A 76 4.08 6.52 -6.89
C ALA A 76 2.96 6.62 -7.95
N SER A 77 2.64 7.82 -8.37
CA SER A 77 1.53 8.04 -9.32
C SER A 77 1.74 7.29 -10.65
N GLY A 78 3.00 7.13 -11.08
CA GLY A 78 3.39 6.39 -12.29
C GLY A 78 3.60 4.89 -12.08
N ALA A 79 3.55 4.36 -10.84
CA ALA A 79 3.86 2.97 -10.57
C ALA A 79 2.79 2.00 -11.09
N GLY A 80 3.19 0.95 -11.80
CA GLY A 80 2.29 -0.12 -12.25
C GLY A 80 1.69 -0.94 -11.10
N SER A 81 2.33 -0.95 -9.93
CA SER A 81 1.88 -1.60 -8.70
C SER A 81 0.84 -0.79 -7.92
N ASN A 82 0.59 0.46 -8.30
CA ASN A 82 -0.45 1.31 -7.69
C ASN A 82 -1.83 0.91 -8.23
N PHE A 83 -2.32 -0.25 -7.83
CA PHE A 83 -3.60 -0.83 -8.32
C PHE A 83 -4.83 -0.06 -7.87
N VAL A 84 -4.74 0.73 -6.80
CA VAL A 84 -5.83 1.58 -6.31
C VAL A 84 -5.89 2.92 -7.03
N ALA A 85 -5.01 3.13 -8.01
CA ALA A 85 -4.91 4.37 -8.79
C ALA A 85 -4.77 5.63 -7.91
N LEU A 86 -4.09 5.51 -6.77
CA LEU A 86 -3.88 6.59 -5.82
C LEU A 86 -3.16 7.76 -6.51
N GLY A 87 -3.73 8.97 -6.41
CA GLY A 87 -3.19 10.15 -7.07
C GLY A 87 -3.39 10.18 -8.59
N ARG A 88 -4.31 9.37 -9.14
CA ARG A 88 -4.65 9.37 -10.56
C ARG A 88 -6.12 9.73 -10.77
N GLY A 89 -6.38 10.62 -11.73
CA GLY A 89 -7.74 11.03 -12.10
C GLY A 89 -8.48 11.66 -10.92
N ALA A 90 -9.73 11.25 -10.71
CA ALA A 90 -10.58 11.76 -9.62
C ALA A 90 -10.21 11.18 -8.24
N HIS A 91 -9.29 10.22 -8.16
CA HIS A 91 -8.89 9.59 -6.91
C HIS A 91 -7.78 10.41 -6.24
N MET A 92 -8.11 11.07 -5.13
CA MET A 92 -7.16 11.84 -4.31
C MET A 92 -6.53 13.04 -5.04
N ASP A 93 -7.30 13.69 -5.90
CA ASP A 93 -6.87 14.91 -6.61
C ASP A 93 -7.04 16.15 -5.71
N TYR A 94 -6.56 16.05 -4.46
CA TYR A 94 -6.56 17.19 -3.55
C TYR A 94 -5.44 18.15 -3.94
N ALA A 95 -5.79 19.41 -4.15
CA ALA A 95 -4.83 20.51 -4.19
C ALA A 95 -4.62 21.06 -2.77
N GLY A 96 -3.49 21.68 -2.52
CA GLY A 96 -3.21 22.36 -1.25
C GLY A 96 -1.92 21.93 -0.57
N TYR A 97 -1.14 21.08 -1.23
CA TYR A 97 0.18 20.68 -0.75
C TYR A 97 1.26 21.67 -1.22
N THR A 98 2.32 21.77 -0.44
CA THR A 98 3.52 22.52 -0.78
C THR A 98 4.67 21.56 -1.01
N VAL A 99 5.35 21.72 -2.14
CA VAL A 99 6.49 20.88 -2.54
C VAL A 99 7.73 21.73 -2.68
N THR A 100 8.85 21.27 -2.13
CA THR A 100 10.16 21.88 -2.35
C THR A 100 11.10 20.87 -3.01
N ILE A 101 11.55 21.18 -4.22
CA ILE A 101 12.54 20.38 -4.96
C ILE A 101 13.66 21.33 -5.39
N ASP A 102 14.91 20.95 -5.14
CA ASP A 102 16.12 21.71 -5.52
C ASP A 102 16.04 23.19 -5.07
N GLY A 103 15.55 23.42 -3.86
CA GLY A 103 15.40 24.76 -3.29
C GLY A 103 14.26 25.62 -3.89
N ARG A 104 13.46 25.06 -4.80
CA ARG A 104 12.28 25.73 -5.38
C ARG A 104 11.01 25.20 -4.73
N THR A 105 10.24 26.12 -4.16
CA THR A 105 8.96 25.81 -3.52
C THR A 105 7.80 26.10 -4.48
N LYS A 106 6.86 25.15 -4.58
CA LYS A 106 5.62 25.26 -5.32
C LYS A 106 4.46 24.97 -4.37
N ASP A 107 3.51 25.88 -4.28
CA ASP A 107 2.26 25.73 -3.51
C ASP A 107 1.13 25.20 -4.43
N GLY A 108 0.07 24.70 -3.81
CA GLY A 108 -1.12 24.23 -4.51
C GLY A 108 -0.90 22.93 -5.31
N CYS A 109 0.09 22.14 -4.92
CA CYS A 109 0.35 20.85 -5.53
C CYS A 109 -0.72 19.83 -5.16
N THR A 110 -0.92 18.82 -6.02
CA THR A 110 -1.76 17.66 -5.73
C THR A 110 -1.06 16.72 -4.74
N TRP A 111 -1.80 15.75 -4.20
CA TRP A 111 -1.22 14.67 -3.40
C TRP A 111 -0.13 13.93 -4.18
N ALA A 112 -0.41 13.56 -5.44
CA ALA A 112 0.53 12.85 -6.30
C ALA A 112 1.82 13.64 -6.53
N GLU A 113 1.72 14.94 -6.89
CA GLU A 113 2.89 15.79 -7.05
C GLU A 113 3.73 15.84 -5.77
N SER A 114 3.09 15.92 -4.60
CA SER A 114 3.78 15.97 -3.31
C SER A 114 4.43 14.66 -2.94
N TYR A 115 3.73 13.55 -3.16
CA TYR A 115 4.25 12.21 -2.88
C TYR A 115 5.42 11.86 -3.79
N ASP A 116 5.26 12.04 -5.10
CA ASP A 116 6.29 11.75 -6.09
C ASP A 116 7.54 12.64 -5.88
N ALA A 117 7.35 13.89 -5.46
CA ALA A 117 8.46 14.77 -5.11
C ALA A 117 9.25 14.30 -3.87
N LEU A 118 8.55 13.76 -2.84
CA LEU A 118 9.23 13.14 -1.70
C LEU A 118 10.02 11.92 -2.13
N LEU A 119 9.46 11.04 -2.96
CA LEU A 119 10.16 9.87 -3.48
C LEU A 119 11.42 10.26 -4.27
N TYR A 120 11.34 11.29 -5.10
CA TYR A 120 12.49 11.82 -5.83
C TYR A 120 13.60 12.32 -4.90
N ARG A 121 13.23 13.09 -3.86
CA ARG A 121 14.19 13.58 -2.86
C ARG A 121 14.83 12.45 -2.08
N ILE A 122 14.06 11.45 -1.65
CA ILE A 122 14.57 10.25 -0.96
C ILE A 122 15.63 9.55 -1.83
N ALA A 123 15.33 9.36 -3.12
CA ALA A 123 16.25 8.72 -4.05
C ALA A 123 17.51 9.53 -4.33
N SER A 124 17.44 10.85 -4.22
CA SER A 124 18.54 11.78 -4.53
C SER A 124 19.42 12.10 -3.32
N SER A 125 18.94 11.92 -2.09
CA SER A 125 19.70 12.23 -0.88
C SER A 125 20.73 11.15 -0.57
N SER A 126 21.96 11.56 -0.30
CA SER A 126 23.02 10.71 0.23
C SER A 126 23.14 10.76 1.77
N ASP A 127 22.41 11.66 2.42
CA ASP A 127 22.34 11.74 3.87
C ASP A 127 21.29 10.76 4.41
N THR A 128 21.74 9.79 5.20
CA THR A 128 20.88 8.73 5.74
C THR A 128 19.81 9.29 6.67
N ALA A 129 20.12 10.29 7.50
CA ALA A 129 19.18 10.86 8.43
C ALA A 129 18.09 11.65 7.70
N GLU A 130 18.48 12.43 6.69
CA GLU A 130 17.55 13.12 5.81
C GLU A 130 16.65 12.13 5.06
N ARG A 131 17.23 11.05 4.49
CA ARG A 131 16.46 10.02 3.78
C ARG A 131 15.36 9.43 4.67
N TYR A 132 15.68 9.01 5.89
CA TYR A 132 14.68 8.46 6.80
C TYR A 132 13.62 9.48 7.20
N ALA A 133 13.99 10.74 7.44
CA ALA A 133 13.03 11.79 7.73
C ALA A 133 12.04 12.02 6.56
N LEU A 134 12.54 11.99 5.33
CA LEU A 134 11.70 12.09 4.12
C LEU A 134 10.82 10.85 3.91
N MET A 135 11.33 9.64 4.19
CA MET A 135 10.53 8.41 4.15
C MET A 135 9.36 8.45 5.14
N HIS A 136 9.57 8.92 6.37
CA HIS A 136 8.50 9.11 7.34
C HIS A 136 7.46 10.15 6.89
N GLN A 137 7.89 11.20 6.19
CA GLN A 137 6.95 12.17 5.61
C GLN A 137 6.12 11.51 4.51
N ALA A 138 6.73 10.73 3.61
CA ALA A 138 6.03 10.01 2.55
C ALA A 138 5.06 8.96 3.11
N GLU A 139 5.48 8.19 4.11
CA GLU A 139 4.62 7.24 4.82
C GLU A 139 3.41 7.94 5.45
N THR A 140 3.65 9.03 6.17
CA THR A 140 2.58 9.83 6.78
C THR A 140 1.59 10.33 5.74
N LEU A 141 2.08 10.87 4.63
CA LEU A 141 1.26 11.36 3.54
C LEU A 141 0.44 10.24 2.88
N LEU A 142 1.03 9.04 2.74
CA LEU A 142 0.34 7.85 2.25
C LEU A 142 -0.75 7.40 3.22
N MET A 143 -0.43 7.22 4.49
CA MET A 143 -1.34 6.70 5.51
C MET A 143 -2.53 7.64 5.77
N GLN A 144 -2.35 8.94 5.65
CA GLN A 144 -3.43 9.93 5.78
C GLN A 144 -4.50 9.78 4.70
N THR A 145 -4.22 9.14 3.58
CA THR A 145 -5.20 8.88 2.53
C THR A 145 -6.25 7.84 2.95
N GLY A 146 -5.94 6.97 3.90
CA GLY A 146 -6.76 5.82 4.25
C GLY A 146 -6.86 4.73 3.15
N ALA A 147 -6.14 4.89 2.04
CA ALA A 147 -6.17 3.95 0.91
C ALA A 147 -5.40 2.66 1.21
N VAL A 148 -4.49 2.69 2.17
CA VAL A 148 -3.65 1.55 2.58
C VAL A 148 -3.87 1.26 4.05
N CYS A 149 -4.13 -0.01 4.38
CA CYS A 149 -4.26 -0.48 5.75
C CYS A 149 -3.31 -1.67 5.97
N PRO A 150 -2.15 -1.47 6.58
CA PRO A 150 -1.26 -2.56 6.97
C PRO A 150 -1.94 -3.48 7.98
N LEU A 151 -1.91 -4.79 7.75
CA LEU A 151 -2.56 -5.78 8.62
C LEU A 151 -1.55 -6.56 9.44
N TYR A 152 -0.52 -7.10 8.81
CA TYR A 152 0.51 -7.92 9.47
C TYR A 152 1.75 -8.07 8.60
N TRP A 153 2.83 -8.51 9.24
CA TRP A 153 4.07 -8.92 8.59
C TRP A 153 4.09 -10.44 8.46
N TYR A 154 4.52 -10.93 7.30
CA TYR A 154 4.84 -12.34 7.15
C TYR A 154 6.08 -12.68 7.96
N THR A 155 6.04 -13.83 8.63
CA THR A 155 7.19 -14.41 9.33
C THR A 155 7.45 -15.79 8.80
N ASP A 156 8.67 -16.04 8.34
CA ASP A 156 9.11 -17.37 7.96
C ASP A 156 9.64 -18.12 9.17
N GLN A 157 9.24 -19.38 9.30
CA GLN A 157 9.76 -20.28 10.31
C GLN A 157 10.58 -21.34 9.62
N TYR A 158 11.82 -21.52 10.07
CA TYR A 158 12.69 -22.57 9.54
C TYR A 158 13.37 -23.31 10.68
N LEU A 159 13.64 -24.59 10.41
CA LEU A 159 14.49 -25.43 11.26
C LEU A 159 15.83 -25.60 10.56
N CYS A 160 16.90 -25.18 11.22
CA CYS A 160 18.25 -25.36 10.73
C CYS A 160 18.98 -26.40 11.57
N ASN A 161 19.59 -27.39 10.92
CA ASN A 161 20.47 -28.32 11.60
C ASN A 161 21.72 -27.59 12.10
N ALA A 162 22.16 -27.88 13.33
CA ALA A 162 23.30 -27.22 13.98
C ALA A 162 24.62 -27.31 13.19
N HIS A 163 24.73 -28.25 12.26
CA HIS A 163 25.91 -28.41 11.39
C HIS A 163 25.87 -27.54 10.13
N VAL A 164 24.75 -26.87 9.82
CA VAL A 164 24.62 -25.97 8.67
C VAL A 164 25.07 -24.57 9.11
N GLN A 165 26.06 -24.03 8.41
CA GLN A 165 26.59 -22.69 8.64
C GLN A 165 26.31 -21.80 7.43
N GLY A 166 26.17 -20.47 7.63
CA GLY A 166 26.00 -19.50 6.57
C GLY A 166 24.58 -19.40 5.98
N LEU A 167 23.57 -19.98 6.62
CA LEU A 167 22.18 -19.90 6.13
C LEU A 167 21.51 -18.54 6.47
N LEU A 168 22.12 -17.78 7.36
CA LEU A 168 21.61 -16.53 7.95
C LEU A 168 22.64 -15.41 7.93
N SER A 169 23.45 -15.35 6.90
CA SER A 169 24.39 -14.24 6.69
C SER A 169 23.81 -13.17 5.80
#